data_a7852e350727667404479d15f6876d57
#
_entry.id   a7852e350727667404479d15f6876d57
#
_cell.length_a   1.000
_cell.length_b   1.000
_cell.length_c   1.000
_cell.angle_alpha   90.00
_cell.angle_beta   90.00
_cell.angle_gamma   90.00
#
_symmetry.space_group_name_H-M   'P 1'
#
loop_
_entity.id
_entity.type
_entity.pdbx_description
1 polymer ?
#
loop_
_entity_poly.entity_id
_entity_poly.type
_entity_poly.pdbx_seq_one_letter_code
_entity_poly.pdbx_strand_id
1 'polypeptide(L)'
;MRSRRPRHHRRTVRGGSDKALWAVQGSGAHFGFPLKCGGGGGNLSSQKQMNAEVECIRRSVTVADRFRHQGHPGGIVWLTGLPAAGKSTVAAELERQLFALGKSVYVLDGDIVRRGLCADLGFSPADRAENIRRVAEVAALFADAGIICIAALVSPLRRDRELARKLARGALFVEVFVNAPVEICARRDPKGLYARAQAGEIREFTGVSAPYEPPKNPEIEIRTDQTSVSDEVASIRNYLLKHLAGC
;
A
#
# COMPACT_ATOMS: atom_id res chain seq x y z
N MET A 1 -30.44 45.95 -43.19
CA MET A 1 -30.62 44.60 -42.59
C MET A 1 -29.96 44.56 -41.23
N ARG A 2 -30.78 44.53 -40.15
CA ARG A 2 -30.30 44.59 -38.76
C ARG A 2 -30.22 43.15 -38.20
N SER A 3 -29.03 42.68 -37.82
CA SER A 3 -28.79 41.41 -37.19
C SER A 3 -29.13 41.47 -35.68
N ARG A 4 -30.02 40.60 -35.24
CA ARG A 4 -30.44 40.44 -33.85
C ARG A 4 -29.45 39.53 -33.11
N ARG A 5 -28.89 39.99 -31.98
CA ARG A 5 -28.13 39.15 -31.01
C ARG A 5 -29.09 38.42 -30.09
N PRO A 6 -28.83 37.14 -29.70
CA PRO A 6 -29.61 36.42 -28.71
C PRO A 6 -29.23 36.84 -27.28
N ARG A 7 -30.23 36.97 -26.41
CA ARG A 7 -30.12 37.32 -24.98
C ARG A 7 -29.66 36.07 -24.19
N HIS A 8 -28.61 36.22 -23.39
CA HIS A 8 -28.21 35.26 -22.36
C HIS A 8 -29.18 35.32 -21.18
N HIS A 9 -29.89 34.22 -20.89
CA HIS A 9 -30.59 34.01 -19.64
C HIS A 9 -29.58 33.52 -18.58
N ARG A 10 -29.30 34.38 -17.60
CA ARG A 10 -28.63 33.99 -16.35
C ARG A 10 -29.64 33.20 -15.51
N ARG A 11 -29.38 31.91 -15.32
CA ARG A 11 -30.00 31.08 -14.27
C ARG A 11 -29.20 31.30 -12.97
N THR A 12 -29.80 31.98 -12.02
CA THR A 12 -29.35 32.05 -10.63
C THR A 12 -29.65 30.71 -9.96
N VAL A 13 -28.57 29.95 -9.62
CA VAL A 13 -28.68 28.79 -8.76
C VAL A 13 -28.64 29.30 -7.30
N ARG A 14 -29.77 29.18 -6.60
CA ARG A 14 -29.84 29.40 -5.15
C ARG A 14 -29.13 28.24 -4.45
N GLY A 15 -28.14 28.59 -3.60
CA GLY A 15 -27.48 27.66 -2.70
C GLY A 15 -28.45 27.17 -1.63
N GLY A 16 -28.68 25.86 -1.61
CA GLY A 16 -29.29 25.15 -0.51
C GLY A 16 -28.18 24.49 0.29
N SER A 17 -27.99 24.94 1.51
CA SER A 17 -27.09 24.36 2.50
C SER A 17 -27.79 23.15 3.16
N ASP A 18 -27.63 21.97 2.61
CA ASP A 18 -28.05 20.74 3.30
C ASP A 18 -26.92 20.28 4.24
N LYS A 19 -27.04 20.73 5.48
CA LYS A 19 -26.36 20.10 6.62
C LYS A 19 -27.09 18.80 6.92
N ALA A 20 -26.56 17.67 6.43
CA ALA A 20 -26.98 16.35 6.87
C ALA A 20 -26.56 16.17 8.34
N LEU A 21 -27.51 16.39 9.24
CA LEU A 21 -27.41 16.04 10.67
C LEU A 21 -27.51 14.52 10.79
N TRP A 22 -26.43 13.85 11.13
CA TRP A 22 -26.44 12.48 11.60
C TRP A 22 -26.88 12.47 13.07
N ALA A 23 -28.17 12.44 13.30
CA ALA A 23 -28.71 12.17 14.63
C ALA A 23 -28.75 10.63 14.83
N VAL A 24 -27.75 10.09 15.50
CA VAL A 24 -27.83 8.74 16.07
C VAL A 24 -28.70 8.85 17.33
N GLN A 25 -29.95 8.40 17.25
CA GLN A 25 -30.76 8.16 18.44
C GLN A 25 -30.20 6.93 19.17
N GLY A 26 -29.48 7.16 20.25
CA GLY A 26 -29.03 6.14 21.18
C GLY A 26 -30.17 5.63 22.03
N SER A 27 -30.62 4.40 21.84
CA SER A 27 -31.34 3.67 22.87
C SER A 27 -30.29 3.12 23.86
N GLY A 28 -30.31 3.64 25.09
CA GLY A 28 -29.41 3.25 26.18
C GLY A 28 -29.59 1.80 26.59
N ALA A 29 -28.54 1.01 26.38
CA ALA A 29 -28.32 -0.23 27.09
C ALA A 29 -27.01 -0.08 27.87
N HIS A 30 -27.10 0.18 29.15
CA HIS A 30 -25.98 0.10 30.09
C HIS A 30 -25.50 -1.35 30.19
N PHE A 31 -24.42 -1.70 29.45
CA PHE A 31 -23.65 -2.88 29.74
C PHE A 31 -22.57 -2.53 30.79
N GLY A 32 -22.90 -2.78 32.05
CA GLY A 32 -21.93 -2.75 33.12
C GLY A 32 -20.99 -3.95 33.01
N PHE A 33 -19.71 -3.71 32.76
CA PHE A 33 -18.65 -4.70 32.91
C PHE A 33 -18.16 -4.71 34.35
N PRO A 34 -18.22 -5.85 35.07
CA PRO A 34 -17.56 -5.94 36.35
C PRO A 34 -16.05 -6.15 36.15
N LEU A 35 -15.26 -5.11 36.34
CA LEU A 35 -13.81 -5.22 36.52
C LEU A 35 -13.54 -5.85 37.91
N LYS A 36 -13.27 -7.14 37.95
CA LYS A 36 -12.58 -7.78 39.07
C LYS A 36 -11.12 -8.01 38.70
N CYS A 37 -10.27 -7.04 39.01
CA CYS A 37 -8.84 -7.27 39.06
C CYS A 37 -8.51 -7.88 40.46
N GLY A 38 -8.26 -9.20 40.48
CA GLY A 38 -7.68 -9.89 41.61
C GLY A 38 -6.18 -9.59 41.71
N GLY A 39 -5.74 -9.04 42.85
CA GLY A 39 -4.32 -8.78 43.11
C GLY A 39 -3.56 -10.08 43.36
N GLY A 40 -2.37 -10.17 42.75
CA GLY A 40 -1.35 -11.17 43.02
C GLY A 40 -0.01 -10.58 42.68
N GLY A 41 0.80 -10.25 43.70
CA GLY A 41 2.12 -9.62 43.53
C GLY A 41 3.12 -10.57 42.87
N GLY A 42 3.82 -10.07 41.89
CA GLY A 42 4.98 -10.67 41.27
C GLY A 42 5.65 -9.65 40.35
N ASN A 43 6.90 -9.34 40.64
CA ASN A 43 7.68 -8.33 39.99
C ASN A 43 8.10 -8.78 38.57
N LEU A 44 7.16 -8.70 37.62
CA LEU A 44 7.39 -8.92 36.19
C LEU A 44 7.78 -7.58 35.55
N SER A 45 8.86 -7.56 34.78
CA SER A 45 9.33 -6.35 34.10
C SER A 45 8.17 -5.67 33.33
N SER A 46 8.11 -4.35 33.41
CA SER A 46 7.05 -3.52 32.80
C SER A 46 6.72 -3.85 31.34
N GLN A 47 7.69 -4.39 30.60
CA GLN A 47 7.56 -4.82 29.22
C GLN A 47 6.69 -6.09 29.08
N LYS A 48 6.79 -7.04 30.03
CA LYS A 48 5.97 -8.26 30.03
C LYS A 48 4.53 -7.96 30.45
N GLN A 49 4.33 -7.03 31.37
CA GLN A 49 2.98 -6.57 31.76
C GLN A 49 2.27 -5.82 30.64
N MET A 50 2.95 -4.91 29.93
CA MET A 50 2.40 -4.25 28.76
C MET A 50 2.02 -5.23 27.63
N ASN A 51 2.83 -6.26 27.38
CA ASN A 51 2.51 -7.28 26.39
C ASN A 51 1.32 -8.16 26.80
N ALA A 52 1.16 -8.48 28.08
CA ALA A 52 0.02 -9.23 28.59
C ALA A 52 -1.29 -8.41 28.56
N GLU A 53 -1.24 -7.10 28.78
CA GLU A 53 -2.41 -6.20 28.68
C GLU A 53 -2.84 -5.99 27.24
N VAL A 54 -1.89 -5.92 26.28
CA VAL A 54 -2.18 -5.83 24.83
C VAL A 54 -2.80 -7.13 24.30
N GLU A 55 -2.45 -8.28 24.85
CA GLU A 55 -3.04 -9.58 24.48
C GLU A 55 -4.51 -9.71 24.91
N CYS A 56 -4.97 -8.85 25.82
CA CYS A 56 -6.34 -8.91 26.36
C CYS A 56 -7.38 -8.13 25.52
N ILE A 57 -6.97 -7.36 24.51
CA ILE A 57 -7.92 -6.75 23.55
C ILE A 57 -8.31 -7.80 22.52
N ARG A 58 -9.24 -8.71 22.89
CA ARG A 58 -9.90 -9.59 21.92
C ARG A 58 -10.67 -8.70 20.95
N ARG A 59 -10.17 -8.57 19.74
CA ARG A 59 -10.94 -7.90 18.67
C ARG A 59 -12.25 -8.66 18.49
N SER A 60 -13.38 -7.98 18.69
CA SER A 60 -14.71 -8.53 18.46
C SER A 60 -14.98 -8.80 16.98
N VAL A 61 -14.24 -8.13 16.08
CA VAL A 61 -14.31 -8.31 14.63
C VAL A 61 -13.07 -9.06 14.16
N THR A 62 -13.28 -10.26 13.62
CA THR A 62 -12.24 -11.12 13.11
C THR A 62 -11.91 -10.83 11.63
N VAL A 63 -10.79 -11.37 11.12
CA VAL A 63 -10.46 -11.34 9.68
C VAL A 63 -11.56 -12.01 8.85
N ALA A 64 -12.13 -13.12 9.34
CA ALA A 64 -13.24 -13.82 8.68
C ALA A 64 -14.53 -12.95 8.61
N ASP A 65 -14.80 -12.13 9.65
CA ASP A 65 -15.93 -11.20 9.62
C ASP A 65 -15.72 -10.12 8.55
N ARG A 66 -14.50 -9.59 8.46
CA ARG A 66 -14.12 -8.60 7.43
C ARG A 66 -14.25 -9.20 6.03
N PHE A 67 -13.75 -10.44 5.83
CA PHE A 67 -13.90 -11.14 4.56
C PHE A 67 -15.37 -11.29 4.15
N ARG A 68 -16.23 -11.78 5.07
CA ARG A 68 -17.67 -11.92 4.80
C ARG A 68 -18.32 -10.59 4.44
N HIS A 69 -17.92 -9.51 5.11
CA HIS A 69 -18.46 -8.17 4.86
C HIS A 69 -18.01 -7.61 3.49
N GLN A 70 -16.75 -7.80 3.13
CA GLN A 70 -16.16 -7.24 1.91
C GLN A 70 -16.28 -8.15 0.68
N GLY A 71 -16.62 -9.43 0.88
CA GLY A 71 -16.70 -10.44 -0.19
C GLY A 71 -15.33 -10.86 -0.75
N HIS A 72 -14.22 -10.50 -0.06
CA HIS A 72 -12.87 -10.96 -0.40
C HIS A 72 -11.92 -10.78 0.80
N PRO A 73 -10.89 -11.61 0.92
CA PRO A 73 -9.82 -11.40 1.90
C PRO A 73 -8.92 -10.22 1.47
N GLY A 74 -8.17 -9.70 2.43
CA GLY A 74 -7.06 -8.79 2.14
C GLY A 74 -5.84 -9.53 1.61
N GLY A 75 -4.89 -8.79 1.05
CA GLY A 75 -3.62 -9.32 0.56
C GLY A 75 -2.64 -8.21 0.27
N ILE A 76 -1.39 -8.57 0.00
CA ILE A 76 -0.31 -7.63 -0.28
C ILE A 76 0.27 -7.95 -1.66
N VAL A 77 0.29 -6.98 -2.55
CA VAL A 77 1.04 -7.00 -3.81
C VAL A 77 2.26 -6.09 -3.63
N TRP A 78 3.44 -6.69 -3.60
CA TRP A 78 4.71 -5.99 -3.37
C TRP A 78 5.47 -5.82 -4.68
N LEU A 79 5.37 -4.63 -5.28
CA LEU A 79 6.08 -4.29 -6.51
C LEU A 79 7.50 -3.85 -6.16
N THR A 80 8.51 -4.54 -6.71
CA THR A 80 9.93 -4.18 -6.61
C THR A 80 10.55 -4.01 -8.00
N GLY A 81 11.62 -3.24 -8.10
CA GLY A 81 12.32 -2.97 -9.37
C GLY A 81 13.07 -1.64 -9.33
N LEU A 82 13.89 -1.38 -10.35
CA LEU A 82 14.70 -0.17 -10.48
C LEU A 82 13.84 1.12 -10.45
N PRO A 83 14.39 2.28 -10.07
CA PRO A 83 13.76 3.56 -10.35
C PRO A 83 13.36 3.66 -11.82
N ALA A 84 12.22 4.29 -12.13
CA ALA A 84 11.65 4.39 -13.47
C ALA A 84 11.32 3.06 -14.21
N ALA A 85 11.35 1.90 -13.52
CA ALA A 85 10.92 0.62 -14.11
C ALA A 85 9.41 0.53 -14.38
N GLY A 86 8.59 1.49 -13.95
CA GLY A 86 7.14 1.52 -14.20
C GLY A 86 6.27 1.08 -13.03
N LYS A 87 6.82 0.85 -11.83
CA LYS A 87 6.08 0.38 -10.64
C LYS A 87 4.81 1.18 -10.33
N SER A 88 4.91 2.52 -10.28
CA SER A 88 3.76 3.38 -9.96
C SER A 88 2.68 3.32 -11.04
N THR A 89 3.06 3.17 -12.31
CA THR A 89 2.13 3.02 -13.43
C THR A 89 1.37 1.68 -13.34
N VAL A 90 2.11 0.60 -13.06
CA VAL A 90 1.52 -0.74 -12.83
C VAL A 90 0.61 -0.73 -11.62
N ALA A 91 1.04 -0.09 -10.51
CA ALA A 91 0.24 0.01 -9.29
C ALA A 91 -1.08 0.74 -9.53
N ALA A 92 -1.06 1.90 -10.18
CA ALA A 92 -2.25 2.69 -10.47
C ALA A 92 -3.23 1.96 -11.40
N GLU A 93 -2.74 1.27 -12.44
CA GLU A 93 -3.60 0.52 -13.33
C GLU A 93 -4.18 -0.74 -12.65
N LEU A 94 -3.38 -1.44 -11.82
CA LEU A 94 -3.87 -2.58 -11.04
C LEU A 94 -4.95 -2.14 -10.03
N GLU A 95 -4.72 -1.04 -9.32
CA GLU A 95 -5.71 -0.43 -8.42
C GLU A 95 -7.01 -0.15 -9.16
N ARG A 96 -6.94 0.54 -10.31
CA ARG A 96 -8.10 0.86 -11.13
C ARG A 96 -8.90 -0.38 -11.53
N GLN A 97 -8.21 -1.47 -11.97
CA GLN A 97 -8.87 -2.70 -12.39
C GLN A 97 -9.51 -3.44 -11.22
N LEU A 98 -8.82 -3.53 -10.07
CA LEU A 98 -9.36 -4.19 -8.87
C LEU A 98 -10.54 -3.41 -8.30
N PHE A 99 -10.45 -2.08 -8.26
CA PHE A 99 -11.55 -1.22 -7.82
C PHE A 99 -12.79 -1.35 -8.70
N ALA A 100 -12.61 -1.42 -10.03
CA ALA A 100 -13.69 -1.66 -10.97
C ALA A 100 -14.39 -3.03 -10.78
N LEU A 101 -13.67 -4.01 -10.19
CA LEU A 101 -14.21 -5.32 -9.79
C LEU A 101 -14.83 -5.31 -8.37
N GLY A 102 -15.01 -4.14 -7.77
CA GLY A 102 -15.60 -4.00 -6.44
C GLY A 102 -14.67 -4.45 -5.30
N LYS A 103 -13.35 -4.49 -5.52
CA LYS A 103 -12.38 -4.84 -4.49
C LYS A 103 -11.96 -3.62 -3.70
N SER A 104 -11.84 -3.77 -2.37
CA SER A 104 -11.21 -2.78 -1.50
C SER A 104 -9.71 -2.84 -1.73
N VAL A 105 -9.13 -1.79 -2.31
CA VAL A 105 -7.72 -1.73 -2.70
C VAL A 105 -7.11 -0.37 -2.34
N TYR A 106 -5.82 -0.36 -2.01
CA TYR A 106 -5.09 0.88 -1.72
C TYR A 106 -3.62 0.77 -2.13
N VAL A 107 -3.08 1.84 -2.75
CA VAL A 107 -1.68 1.92 -3.17
C VAL A 107 -0.83 2.65 -2.14
N LEU A 108 0.26 2.03 -1.70
CA LEU A 108 1.36 2.64 -0.95
C LEU A 108 2.52 2.89 -1.92
N ASP A 109 2.53 4.08 -2.52
CA ASP A 109 3.63 4.50 -3.41
C ASP A 109 4.80 5.07 -2.60
N GLY A 110 6.03 4.71 -2.99
CA GLY A 110 7.25 5.10 -2.30
C GLY A 110 7.46 6.61 -2.18
N ASP A 111 7.02 7.39 -3.16
CA ASP A 111 7.13 8.85 -3.10
C ASP A 111 6.08 9.47 -2.15
N ILE A 112 4.91 8.87 -2.10
CA ILE A 112 3.82 9.34 -1.22
C ILE A 112 4.15 9.04 0.24
N VAL A 113 4.58 7.81 0.55
CA VAL A 113 4.90 7.43 1.94
C VAL A 113 6.07 8.23 2.51
N ARG A 114 7.01 8.68 1.68
CA ARG A 114 8.11 9.54 2.08
C ARG A 114 7.71 10.98 2.39
N ARG A 115 6.51 11.41 2.01
CA ARG A 115 5.98 12.74 2.38
C ARG A 115 5.23 12.74 3.71
N GLY A 116 4.93 11.57 4.26
CA GLY A 116 4.18 11.39 5.51
C GLY A 116 4.81 10.35 6.40
N LEU A 117 4.40 9.09 6.28
CA LEU A 117 4.80 7.97 7.13
C LEU A 117 6.32 7.84 7.35
N CYS A 118 7.11 8.19 6.35
CA CYS A 118 8.57 8.08 6.34
C CYS A 118 9.26 9.41 6.02
N ALA A 119 8.63 10.55 6.37
CA ALA A 119 9.17 11.88 6.09
C ALA A 119 10.46 12.20 6.89
N ASP A 120 10.65 11.52 8.02
CA ASP A 120 11.83 11.59 8.89
C ASP A 120 13.02 10.80 8.36
N LEU A 121 12.85 9.94 7.34
CA LEU A 121 13.89 9.06 6.84
C LEU A 121 14.59 9.64 5.60
N GLY A 122 15.93 9.49 5.58
CA GLY A 122 16.77 9.78 4.43
C GLY A 122 16.88 8.62 3.43
N PHE A 123 18.04 8.52 2.78
CA PHE A 123 18.31 7.51 1.75
C PHE A 123 19.50 6.61 2.09
N SER A 124 20.01 6.68 3.33
CA SER A 124 21.03 5.72 3.78
C SER A 124 20.50 4.28 3.71
N PRO A 125 21.36 3.26 3.70
CA PRO A 125 20.93 1.87 3.73
C PRO A 125 20.02 1.56 4.93
N ALA A 126 20.28 2.15 6.10
CA ALA A 126 19.46 2.00 7.30
C ALA A 126 18.08 2.64 7.13
N ASP A 127 18.01 3.88 6.62
CA ASP A 127 16.74 4.56 6.37
C ASP A 127 15.88 3.83 5.32
N ARG A 128 16.53 3.26 4.30
CA ARG A 128 15.81 2.46 3.28
C ARG A 128 15.22 1.19 3.90
N ALA A 129 15.97 0.49 4.75
CA ALA A 129 15.48 -0.70 5.44
C ALA A 129 14.31 -0.34 6.38
N GLU A 130 14.42 0.74 7.15
CA GLU A 130 13.35 1.21 8.03
C GLU A 130 12.11 1.68 7.25
N ASN A 131 12.29 2.35 6.10
CA ASN A 131 11.19 2.69 5.20
C ASN A 131 10.42 1.45 4.76
N ILE A 132 11.13 0.39 4.32
CA ILE A 132 10.51 -0.88 3.90
C ILE A 132 9.80 -1.53 5.08
N ARG A 133 10.41 -1.57 6.25
CA ARG A 133 9.80 -2.13 7.46
C ARG A 133 8.49 -1.42 7.81
N ARG A 134 8.47 -0.07 7.84
CA ARG A 134 7.25 0.71 8.13
C ARG A 134 6.15 0.45 7.12
N VAL A 135 6.48 0.46 5.83
CA VAL A 135 5.49 0.20 4.78
C VAL A 135 4.95 -1.22 4.87
N ALA A 136 5.79 -2.22 5.20
CA ALA A 136 5.37 -3.60 5.36
C ALA A 136 4.39 -3.78 6.54
N GLU A 137 4.63 -3.10 7.68
CA GLU A 137 3.69 -3.12 8.82
C GLU A 137 2.33 -2.50 8.44
N VAL A 138 2.34 -1.37 7.73
CA VAL A 138 1.09 -0.74 7.27
C VAL A 138 0.37 -1.63 6.25
N ALA A 139 1.10 -2.24 5.31
CA ALA A 139 0.52 -3.18 4.36
C ALA A 139 -0.11 -4.40 5.05
N ALA A 140 0.52 -4.92 6.11
CA ALA A 140 -0.03 -6.01 6.91
C ALA A 140 -1.31 -5.60 7.65
N LEU A 141 -1.39 -4.36 8.17
CA LEU A 141 -2.61 -3.83 8.79
C LEU A 141 -3.75 -3.67 7.76
N PHE A 142 -3.44 -3.23 6.54
CA PHE A 142 -4.43 -3.16 5.47
C PHE A 142 -4.94 -4.56 5.07
N ALA A 143 -4.04 -5.53 4.95
CA ALA A 143 -4.44 -6.91 4.66
C ALA A 143 -5.31 -7.50 5.78
N ASP A 144 -4.97 -7.28 7.07
CA ASP A 144 -5.80 -7.66 8.21
C ASP A 144 -7.17 -6.97 8.19
N ALA A 145 -7.22 -5.72 7.71
CA ALA A 145 -8.47 -4.99 7.52
C ALA A 145 -9.32 -5.49 6.33
N GLY A 146 -8.82 -6.46 5.54
CA GLY A 146 -9.48 -6.98 4.34
C GLY A 146 -9.24 -6.17 3.08
N ILE A 147 -8.27 -5.27 3.08
CA ILE A 147 -7.90 -4.42 1.95
C ILE A 147 -6.75 -5.07 1.17
N ILE A 148 -6.80 -5.03 -0.15
CA ILE A 148 -5.69 -5.40 -1.02
C ILE A 148 -4.72 -4.22 -1.05
N CYS A 149 -3.54 -4.38 -0.44
CA CYS A 149 -2.51 -3.35 -0.40
C CYS A 149 -1.51 -3.54 -1.54
N ILE A 150 -1.32 -2.54 -2.39
CA ILE A 150 -0.31 -2.53 -3.45
C ILE A 150 0.85 -1.63 -2.99
N ALA A 151 1.98 -2.21 -2.59
CA ALA A 151 3.17 -1.48 -2.19
C ALA A 151 4.12 -1.31 -3.40
N ALA A 152 4.32 -0.09 -3.87
CA ALA A 152 5.18 0.24 -5.01
C ALA A 152 6.48 0.90 -4.56
N LEU A 153 7.51 0.11 -4.31
CA LEU A 153 8.81 0.53 -3.76
C LEU A 153 9.98 -0.02 -4.57
N VAL A 154 11.11 0.66 -4.57
CA VAL A 154 12.34 0.10 -5.16
C VAL A 154 12.75 -1.17 -4.42
N SER A 155 12.73 -1.14 -3.08
CA SER A 155 13.08 -2.25 -2.16
C SER A 155 14.26 -3.10 -2.68
N PRO A 156 15.49 -2.50 -2.74
CA PRO A 156 16.57 -3.05 -3.55
C PRO A 156 17.18 -4.34 -3.00
N LEU A 157 17.12 -4.55 -1.69
CA LEU A 157 17.78 -5.68 -1.04
C LEU A 157 16.78 -6.82 -0.78
N ARG A 158 17.20 -8.05 -1.05
CA ARG A 158 16.36 -9.26 -0.82
C ARG A 158 15.95 -9.39 0.64
N ARG A 159 16.90 -9.17 1.57
CA ARG A 159 16.64 -9.27 3.00
C ARG A 159 15.48 -8.40 3.47
N ASP A 160 15.34 -7.20 2.88
CA ASP A 160 14.29 -6.25 3.28
C ASP A 160 12.93 -6.69 2.74
N ARG A 161 12.87 -7.27 1.52
CA ARG A 161 11.66 -7.86 0.94
C ARG A 161 11.24 -9.15 1.67
N GLU A 162 12.21 -9.98 2.06
CA GLU A 162 11.96 -11.16 2.92
C GLU A 162 11.39 -10.76 4.28
N LEU A 163 11.89 -9.66 4.87
CA LEU A 163 11.30 -9.10 6.08
C LEU A 163 9.86 -8.66 5.84
N ALA A 164 9.58 -7.94 4.75
CA ALA A 164 8.23 -7.52 4.40
C ALA A 164 7.28 -8.73 4.26
N ARG A 165 7.71 -9.80 3.61
CA ARG A 165 6.96 -11.06 3.50
C ARG A 165 6.67 -11.70 4.86
N LYS A 166 7.64 -11.72 5.77
CA LYS A 166 7.46 -12.24 7.14
C LYS A 166 6.44 -11.39 7.93
N LEU A 167 6.47 -10.07 7.75
CA LEU A 167 5.56 -9.14 8.41
C LEU A 167 4.10 -9.26 7.90
N ALA A 168 3.87 -9.87 6.76
CA ALA A 168 2.52 -10.16 6.26
C ALA A 168 1.70 -11.13 7.14
N ARG A 169 2.36 -11.84 8.08
CA ARG A 169 1.71 -12.65 9.14
C ARG A 169 0.67 -13.65 8.63
N GLY A 170 0.94 -14.28 7.48
CA GLY A 170 0.05 -15.26 6.86
C GLY A 170 -0.97 -14.70 5.88
N ALA A 171 -1.08 -13.38 5.73
CA ALA A 171 -1.81 -12.82 4.60
C ALA A 171 -1.15 -13.18 3.26
N LEU A 172 -1.94 -13.28 2.20
CA LEU A 172 -1.41 -13.49 0.86
C LEU A 172 -0.39 -12.37 0.53
N PHE A 173 0.85 -12.77 0.21
CA PHE A 173 1.92 -11.86 -0.21
C PHE A 173 2.41 -12.26 -1.60
N VAL A 174 2.23 -11.37 -2.57
CA VAL A 174 2.62 -11.55 -3.96
C VAL A 174 3.76 -10.58 -4.29
N GLU A 175 4.99 -11.10 -4.39
CA GLU A 175 6.14 -10.31 -4.85
C GLU A 175 6.12 -10.22 -6.37
N VAL A 176 6.04 -9.01 -6.90
CA VAL A 176 6.06 -8.74 -8.34
C VAL A 176 7.36 -8.03 -8.70
N PHE A 177 8.17 -8.69 -9.50
CA PHE A 177 9.37 -8.09 -10.05
C PHE A 177 9.04 -7.30 -11.31
N VAL A 178 9.05 -5.97 -11.18
CA VAL A 178 8.89 -5.04 -12.31
C VAL A 178 10.25 -4.87 -12.97
N ASN A 179 10.54 -5.78 -13.90
CA ASN A 179 11.83 -5.88 -14.58
C ASN A 179 11.86 -4.96 -15.81
N ALA A 180 12.85 -4.08 -15.85
CA ALA A 180 13.24 -3.30 -17.02
C ALA A 180 14.75 -3.10 -16.97
N PRO A 181 15.46 -3.20 -18.12
CA PRO A 181 16.89 -2.91 -18.19
C PRO A 181 17.21 -1.51 -17.68
N VAL A 182 18.38 -1.34 -17.07
CA VAL A 182 18.79 -0.05 -16.50
C VAL A 182 18.85 1.05 -17.56
N GLU A 183 19.22 0.70 -18.77
CA GLU A 183 19.29 1.60 -19.92
C GLU A 183 17.90 2.13 -20.31
N ILE A 184 16.88 1.29 -20.21
CA ILE A 184 15.48 1.67 -20.43
C ILE A 184 15.01 2.58 -19.31
N CYS A 185 15.31 2.23 -18.06
CA CYS A 185 14.97 3.05 -16.89
C CYS A 185 15.63 4.45 -16.99
N ALA A 186 16.91 4.50 -17.35
CA ALA A 186 17.66 5.75 -17.52
C ALA A 186 17.10 6.61 -18.67
N ARG A 187 16.65 6.00 -19.78
CA ARG A 187 15.98 6.74 -20.87
C ARG A 187 14.63 7.31 -20.48
N ARG A 188 13.88 6.59 -19.65
CA ARG A 188 12.58 7.05 -19.15
C ARG A 188 12.71 8.20 -18.16
N ASP A 189 13.59 8.09 -17.23
CA ASP A 189 13.98 9.02 -16.13
C ASP A 189 13.04 10.25 -15.92
N PRO A 190 11.76 10.05 -15.59
CA PRO A 190 10.76 11.13 -15.57
C PRO A 190 11.04 12.21 -14.50
N LYS A 191 11.98 11.94 -13.60
CA LYS A 191 12.37 12.83 -12.49
C LYS A 191 13.80 13.36 -12.62
N GLY A 192 14.53 13.01 -13.66
CA GLY A 192 15.93 13.38 -13.88
C GLY A 192 16.89 12.78 -12.84
N LEU A 193 16.49 11.69 -12.15
CA LEU A 193 17.29 11.11 -11.08
C LEU A 193 18.51 10.34 -11.60
N TYR A 194 18.39 9.66 -12.74
CA TYR A 194 19.53 8.98 -13.38
C TYR A 194 20.56 9.98 -13.85
N ALA A 195 20.15 11.06 -14.52
CA ALA A 195 21.05 12.12 -14.96
C ALA A 195 21.81 12.73 -13.79
N ARG A 196 21.13 13.04 -12.69
CA ARG A 196 21.74 13.58 -11.48
C ARG A 196 22.67 12.59 -10.78
N ALA A 197 22.32 11.29 -10.77
CA ALA A 197 23.18 10.25 -10.21
C ALA A 197 24.46 10.06 -11.05
N GLN A 198 24.35 10.11 -12.37
CA GLN A 198 25.51 10.06 -13.29
C GLN A 198 26.41 11.30 -13.15
N ALA A 199 25.83 12.46 -12.90
CA ALA A 199 26.56 13.69 -12.59
C ALA A 199 27.21 13.69 -11.17
N GLY A 200 27.00 12.63 -10.35
CA GLY A 200 27.52 12.53 -9.00
C GLY A 200 26.78 13.35 -7.94
N GLU A 201 25.65 13.98 -8.30
CA GLU A 201 24.83 14.77 -7.37
C GLU A 201 24.05 13.90 -6.37
N ILE A 202 23.72 12.67 -6.76
CA ILE A 202 23.02 11.71 -5.91
C ILE A 202 23.96 10.56 -5.60
N ARG A 203 24.34 10.46 -4.33
CA ARG A 203 25.10 9.31 -3.81
C ARG A 203 24.15 8.12 -3.59
N GLU A 204 24.69 6.90 -3.73
CA GLU A 204 23.97 5.64 -3.43
C GLU A 204 22.63 5.49 -4.19
N PHE A 205 22.62 5.85 -5.49
CA PHE A 205 21.44 5.68 -6.33
C PHE A 205 21.34 4.24 -6.86
N THR A 206 20.24 3.56 -6.55
CA THR A 206 20.01 2.17 -6.95
C THR A 206 20.02 2.00 -8.47
N GLY A 207 20.87 1.09 -8.95
CA GLY A 207 21.06 0.83 -10.39
C GLY A 207 22.15 1.66 -11.05
N VAL A 208 22.81 2.60 -10.33
CA VAL A 208 23.97 3.36 -10.79
C VAL A 208 25.14 3.17 -9.82
N SER A 209 25.02 3.69 -8.59
CA SER A 209 26.08 3.66 -7.57
C SER A 209 25.73 2.78 -6.36
N ALA A 210 24.51 2.29 -6.27
CA ALA A 210 24.06 1.33 -5.27
C ALA A 210 23.46 0.07 -5.91
N PRO A 211 23.61 -1.11 -5.29
CA PRO A 211 23.15 -2.36 -5.87
C PRO A 211 21.61 -2.48 -5.86
N TYR A 212 21.09 -3.21 -6.82
CA TYR A 212 19.77 -3.81 -6.79
C TYR A 212 19.91 -5.32 -6.87
N GLU A 213 19.33 -6.03 -5.93
CA GLU A 213 19.32 -7.50 -5.89
C GLU A 213 17.98 -8.02 -6.46
N PRO A 214 17.92 -8.49 -7.71
CA PRO A 214 16.70 -9.07 -8.26
C PRO A 214 16.13 -10.17 -7.35
N PRO A 215 14.80 -10.32 -7.23
CA PRO A 215 14.20 -11.44 -6.53
C PRO A 215 14.70 -12.77 -7.09
N LYS A 216 14.88 -13.80 -6.23
CA LYS A 216 15.25 -15.14 -6.70
C LYS A 216 14.04 -15.89 -7.25
N ASN A 217 12.92 -15.79 -6.57
CA ASN A 217 11.68 -16.49 -6.87
C ASN A 217 10.50 -15.60 -6.62
N PRO A 218 10.28 -14.53 -7.43
CA PRO A 218 9.07 -13.72 -7.33
C PRO A 218 7.87 -14.56 -7.76
N GLU A 219 6.69 -14.27 -7.21
CA GLU A 219 5.47 -14.91 -7.68
C GLU A 219 5.15 -14.51 -9.12
N ILE A 220 5.54 -13.29 -9.51
CA ILE A 220 5.34 -12.78 -10.87
C ILE A 220 6.55 -11.93 -11.28
N GLU A 221 7.01 -12.12 -12.50
CA GLU A 221 7.92 -11.20 -13.18
C GLU A 221 7.20 -10.57 -14.37
N ILE A 222 7.31 -9.25 -14.51
CA ILE A 222 6.76 -8.49 -15.63
C ILE A 222 7.85 -7.68 -16.32
N ARG A 223 7.75 -7.52 -17.65
CA ARG A 223 8.75 -6.90 -18.53
C ARG A 223 8.19 -5.64 -19.18
N THR A 224 8.22 -4.52 -18.45
CA THR A 224 7.62 -3.24 -18.88
C THR A 224 8.30 -2.59 -20.09
N ASP A 225 9.34 -3.17 -20.61
CA ASP A 225 10.02 -2.81 -21.87
C ASP A 225 9.52 -3.59 -23.09
N GLN A 226 8.75 -4.68 -22.88
CA GLN A 226 8.37 -5.61 -23.93
C GLN A 226 6.86 -5.74 -24.11
N THR A 227 6.09 -5.56 -23.05
CA THR A 227 4.65 -5.80 -23.02
C THR A 227 3.88 -4.54 -22.65
N SER A 228 2.59 -4.49 -23.01
CA SER A 228 1.74 -3.39 -22.59
C SER A 228 1.45 -3.44 -21.09
N VAL A 229 1.32 -2.29 -20.44
CA VAL A 229 0.95 -2.19 -19.02
C VAL A 229 -0.35 -2.93 -18.73
N SER A 230 -1.29 -2.90 -19.67
CA SER A 230 -2.59 -3.57 -19.53
C SER A 230 -2.47 -5.09 -19.42
N ASP A 231 -1.63 -5.70 -20.27
CA ASP A 231 -1.46 -7.16 -20.30
C ASP A 231 -0.72 -7.65 -19.04
N GLU A 232 0.28 -6.90 -18.60
CA GLU A 232 1.04 -7.21 -17.40
C GLU A 232 0.18 -7.10 -16.15
N VAL A 233 -0.61 -6.05 -16.05
CA VAL A 233 -1.56 -5.86 -14.94
C VAL A 233 -2.63 -6.95 -14.95
N ALA A 234 -3.09 -7.40 -16.13
CA ALA A 234 -4.03 -8.51 -16.24
C ALA A 234 -3.45 -9.81 -15.66
N SER A 235 -2.17 -10.08 -15.88
CA SER A 235 -1.50 -11.26 -15.29
C SER A 235 -1.44 -11.19 -13.77
N ILE A 236 -1.05 -10.04 -13.20
CA ILE A 236 -1.02 -9.82 -11.75
C ILE A 236 -2.42 -9.95 -11.14
N ARG A 237 -3.41 -9.30 -11.75
CA ARG A 237 -4.81 -9.36 -11.32
C ARG A 237 -5.34 -10.80 -11.30
N ASN A 238 -5.13 -11.54 -12.37
CA ASN A 238 -5.63 -12.91 -12.50
C ASN A 238 -4.97 -13.84 -11.47
N TYR A 239 -3.65 -13.71 -11.27
CA TYR A 239 -2.94 -14.44 -10.23
C TYR A 239 -3.51 -14.13 -8.84
N LEU A 240 -3.65 -12.84 -8.51
CA LEU A 240 -4.16 -12.39 -7.23
C LEU A 240 -5.57 -12.93 -6.96
N LEU A 241 -6.51 -12.75 -7.91
CA LEU A 241 -7.89 -13.19 -7.75
C LEU A 241 -8.01 -14.70 -7.57
N LYS A 242 -7.20 -15.49 -8.29
CA LYS A 242 -7.15 -16.95 -8.13
C LYS A 242 -6.74 -17.35 -6.71
N HIS A 243 -5.73 -16.69 -6.12
CA HIS A 243 -5.22 -17.05 -4.80
C HIS A 243 -6.06 -16.47 -3.65
N LEU A 244 -6.72 -15.32 -3.85
CA LEU A 244 -7.68 -14.78 -2.90
C LEU A 244 -8.96 -15.63 -2.82
N ALA A 245 -9.36 -16.30 -3.88
CA ALA A 245 -10.54 -17.16 -3.89
C ALA A 245 -10.34 -18.51 -3.17
N GLY A 246 -9.09 -18.89 -2.93
CA GLY A 246 -8.71 -20.16 -2.26
C GLY A 246 -8.38 -20.02 -0.76
N CYS A 247 -8.56 -18.80 -0.18
CA CYS A 247 -8.27 -18.52 1.22
C CYS A 247 -9.51 -18.64 2.14
#